data_a4f54879a6557e97eade91e02566789d
#
_entry.id   a4f54879a6557e97eade91e02566789d
#
_cell.length_a   1.000
_cell.length_b   1.000
_cell.length_c   1.000
_cell.angle_alpha   90.00
_cell.angle_beta   90.00
_cell.angle_gamma   90.00
#
_symmetry.space_group_name_H-M   'P 1'
#
loop_
_entity.id
_entity.type
_entity.pdbx_description
1 polymer ?
#
loop_
_entity_poly.entity_id
_entity_poly.type
_entity_poly.pdbx_seq_one_letter_code
_entity_poly.pdbx_strand_id
1 'polypeptide(L)'
;VRLDFIRPLYERRGPYASVYLGALTEPQRETHWHSVRDQLDGTDPETIDALEVAANRPSPGQALFATHGAVVLAEPLARAPYEMATVSPLPHVTPMLRQRGENVPHLRVIVDHAGAELSVFGGGAPRTTTVEAADWPLQKTAQGGWSQKRYERGAEETWEKNAVAVAREIDEQVRRIGAELIIVAGEPKSRSYLLQHLSTKSADRVMMVEHGSRSDHGQFEADVERALDDWLERRRAELLDRHRESSGPAGLSQVAHALREGRVHAVLMPAQLDRTVWTGEGGTQLSTDQGELRRWGVEQPVEERADSAVVRAAAMTDAELWFTDDVQDVAAVLRY
;
A
#
# COMPACT_ATOMS: atom_id res chain seq x y z
N VAL A 1 -0.76 -0.11 5.87
CA VAL A 1 -1.48 -0.05 4.57
C VAL A 1 -2.30 1.23 4.51
N ARG A 2 -2.19 2.00 3.43
CA ARG A 2 -3.14 3.07 3.09
C ARG A 2 -4.42 2.46 2.55
N LEU A 3 -5.56 2.99 2.99
CA LEU A 3 -6.87 2.40 2.73
C LEU A 3 -7.70 3.16 1.66
N ASP A 4 -7.12 4.13 0.96
CA ASP A 4 -7.83 4.96 -0.02
C ASP A 4 -8.52 4.14 -1.11
N PHE A 5 -7.89 3.06 -1.57
CA PHE A 5 -8.39 2.22 -2.66
C PHE A 5 -9.64 1.41 -2.30
N ILE A 6 -9.92 1.18 -1.00
CA ILE A 6 -11.14 0.49 -0.55
C ILE A 6 -12.28 1.45 -0.17
N ARG A 7 -12.07 2.77 -0.17
CA ARG A 7 -13.14 3.73 0.14
C ARG A 7 -14.40 3.57 -0.69
N PRO A 8 -14.34 3.29 -2.01
CA PRO A 8 -15.55 3.07 -2.81
C PRO A 8 -16.46 1.98 -2.27
N LEU A 9 -15.91 1.02 -1.51
CA LEU A 9 -16.70 -0.02 -0.83
C LEU A 9 -17.59 0.55 0.28
N TYR A 10 -17.26 1.70 0.85
CA TYR A 10 -17.98 2.31 1.98
C TYR A 10 -18.85 3.50 1.57
N GLU A 11 -18.81 3.88 0.30
CA GLU A 11 -19.70 4.89 -0.30
C GLU A 11 -21.07 4.29 -0.66
N ARG A 12 -21.14 2.96 -0.74
CA ARG A 12 -22.39 2.22 -0.99
C ARG A 12 -22.82 1.48 0.25
N ARG A 13 -24.13 1.34 0.43
CA ARG A 13 -24.68 0.52 1.51
C ARG A 13 -24.64 -0.94 1.10
N GLY A 14 -24.44 -1.82 2.10
CA GLY A 14 -24.57 -3.27 1.91
C GLY A 14 -26.02 -3.74 1.78
N PRO A 15 -26.26 -5.05 1.79
CA PRO A 15 -25.26 -6.08 2.10
C PRO A 15 -24.21 -6.27 1.00
N TYR A 16 -23.03 -6.68 1.40
CA TYR A 16 -21.93 -7.01 0.50
C TYR A 16 -21.75 -8.52 0.40
N ALA A 17 -21.64 -9.01 -0.83
CA ALA A 17 -21.05 -10.31 -1.11
C ALA A 17 -19.54 -10.15 -1.21
N SER A 18 -18.80 -10.86 -0.36
CA SER A 18 -17.33 -10.89 -0.33
C SER A 18 -16.87 -12.30 -0.71
N VAL A 19 -16.14 -12.42 -1.82
CA VAL A 19 -15.74 -13.70 -2.42
C VAL A 19 -14.24 -13.75 -2.59
N TYR A 20 -13.63 -14.84 -2.12
CA TYR A 20 -12.21 -15.14 -2.24
C TYR A 20 -12.03 -16.45 -3.00
N LEU A 21 -11.34 -16.41 -4.12
CA LEU A 21 -11.14 -17.55 -5.03
C LEU A 21 -9.66 -17.78 -5.28
N GLY A 22 -9.26 -19.06 -5.34
CA GLY A 22 -7.96 -19.48 -5.84
C GLY A 22 -7.91 -19.54 -7.37
N ALA A 23 -6.75 -19.92 -7.91
CA ALA A 23 -6.61 -20.20 -9.33
C ALA A 23 -7.41 -21.46 -9.68
N LEU A 24 -8.38 -21.34 -10.56
CA LEU A 24 -9.21 -22.46 -11.00
C LEU A 24 -8.86 -22.86 -12.43
N THR A 25 -8.73 -24.16 -12.65
CA THR A 25 -8.71 -24.73 -14.02
C THR A 25 -10.12 -24.73 -14.60
N GLU A 26 -10.25 -24.66 -15.92
CA GLU A 26 -11.55 -24.66 -16.61
C GLU A 26 -12.54 -25.73 -16.09
N PRO A 27 -12.14 -27.00 -15.91
CA PRO A 27 -13.05 -28.04 -15.42
C PRO A 27 -13.50 -27.83 -13.96
N GLN A 28 -12.69 -27.19 -13.16
CA GLN A 28 -12.99 -26.95 -11.74
C GLN A 28 -13.87 -25.73 -11.51
N ARG A 29 -13.86 -24.81 -12.45
CA ARG A 29 -14.49 -23.48 -12.32
C ARG A 29 -16.01 -23.57 -12.14
N GLU A 30 -16.68 -24.38 -12.93
CA GLU A 30 -18.15 -24.53 -12.86
C GLU A 30 -18.60 -25.15 -11.53
N THR A 31 -17.95 -26.24 -11.11
CA THR A 31 -18.27 -26.91 -9.83
C THR A 31 -17.99 -25.98 -8.65
N HIS A 32 -16.89 -25.23 -8.73
CA HIS A 32 -16.48 -24.33 -7.69
C HIS A 32 -17.42 -23.13 -7.56
N TRP A 33 -17.84 -22.57 -8.70
CA TRP A 33 -18.80 -21.49 -8.74
C TRP A 33 -20.16 -21.88 -8.14
N HIS A 34 -20.62 -23.12 -8.34
CA HIS A 34 -21.80 -23.63 -7.66
C HIS A 34 -21.67 -23.57 -6.14
N SER A 35 -20.54 -23.99 -5.59
CA SER A 35 -20.27 -23.92 -4.15
C SER A 35 -20.24 -22.50 -3.62
N VAL A 36 -19.67 -21.56 -4.38
CA VAL A 36 -19.68 -20.12 -4.04
C VAL A 36 -21.10 -19.57 -4.03
N ARG A 37 -21.88 -19.89 -5.06
CA ARG A 37 -23.30 -19.47 -5.17
C ARG A 37 -24.14 -19.95 -4.00
N ASP A 38 -23.95 -21.20 -3.57
CA ASP A 38 -24.65 -21.77 -2.41
C ASP A 38 -24.33 -21.03 -1.10
N GLN A 39 -23.11 -20.52 -0.96
CA GLN A 39 -22.68 -19.74 0.21
C GLN A 39 -23.22 -18.29 0.17
N LEU A 40 -23.64 -17.79 -0.99
CA LEU A 40 -24.20 -16.45 -1.21
C LEU A 40 -25.73 -16.45 -1.19
N ASP A 41 -26.35 -17.42 -0.52
CA ASP A 41 -27.80 -17.50 -0.41
C ASP A 41 -28.41 -16.19 0.14
N GLY A 42 -29.48 -15.73 -0.48
CA GLY A 42 -30.11 -14.45 -0.17
C GLY A 42 -29.51 -13.22 -0.85
N THR A 43 -28.43 -13.38 -1.65
CA THR A 43 -27.91 -12.30 -2.51
C THR A 43 -28.77 -12.17 -3.77
N ASP A 44 -28.98 -10.95 -4.24
CA ASP A 44 -29.71 -10.71 -5.48
C ASP A 44 -28.99 -11.36 -6.70
N PRO A 45 -29.76 -11.90 -7.66
CA PRO A 45 -29.20 -12.59 -8.81
C PRO A 45 -28.25 -11.74 -9.65
N GLU A 46 -28.51 -10.45 -9.79
CA GLU A 46 -27.67 -9.53 -10.58
C GLU A 46 -26.28 -9.39 -9.94
N THR A 47 -26.18 -9.38 -8.60
CA THR A 47 -24.92 -9.36 -7.88
C THR A 47 -24.15 -10.67 -8.06
N ILE A 48 -24.83 -11.81 -8.05
CA ILE A 48 -24.21 -13.12 -8.31
C ILE A 48 -23.67 -13.19 -9.74
N ASP A 49 -24.46 -12.76 -10.73
CA ASP A 49 -24.03 -12.76 -12.14
C ASP A 49 -22.82 -11.82 -12.36
N ALA A 50 -22.81 -10.65 -11.71
CA ALA A 50 -21.68 -9.72 -11.78
C ALA A 50 -20.39 -10.33 -11.19
N LEU A 51 -20.51 -11.08 -10.08
CA LEU A 51 -19.38 -11.79 -9.47
C LEU A 51 -18.86 -12.90 -10.37
N GLU A 52 -19.76 -13.68 -10.99
CA GLU A 52 -19.39 -14.76 -11.93
C GLU A 52 -18.57 -14.24 -13.12
N VAL A 53 -19.01 -13.14 -13.71
CA VAL A 53 -18.26 -12.47 -14.78
C VAL A 53 -16.89 -11.99 -14.31
N ALA A 54 -16.79 -11.44 -13.12
CA ALA A 54 -15.53 -10.94 -12.56
C ALA A 54 -14.56 -12.10 -12.21
N ALA A 55 -15.08 -13.21 -11.71
CA ALA A 55 -14.32 -14.40 -11.33
C ALA A 55 -13.61 -15.09 -12.52
N ASN A 56 -14.06 -14.83 -13.74
CA ASN A 56 -13.47 -15.41 -14.95
C ASN A 56 -12.12 -14.81 -15.37
N ARG A 57 -11.55 -13.89 -14.61
CA ARG A 57 -10.23 -13.32 -14.90
C ARG A 57 -9.12 -14.27 -14.41
N PRO A 58 -8.13 -14.58 -15.25
CA PRO A 58 -7.01 -15.43 -14.84
C PRO A 58 -6.17 -14.71 -13.79
N SER A 59 -6.02 -15.32 -12.59
CA SER A 59 -5.21 -14.82 -11.49
C SER A 59 -4.84 -15.98 -10.56
N PRO A 60 -3.68 -15.95 -9.87
CA PRO A 60 -3.36 -16.92 -8.82
C PRO A 60 -4.38 -16.94 -7.67
N GLY A 61 -5.02 -15.82 -7.42
CA GLY A 61 -6.12 -15.66 -6.50
C GLY A 61 -6.84 -14.34 -6.75
N GLN A 62 -8.08 -14.23 -6.28
CA GLN A 62 -8.91 -13.03 -6.42
C GLN A 62 -9.71 -12.76 -5.15
N ALA A 63 -9.88 -11.48 -4.83
CA ALA A 63 -10.85 -10.99 -3.86
C ALA A 63 -11.87 -10.11 -4.61
N LEU A 64 -13.14 -10.46 -4.51
CA LEU A 64 -14.24 -9.77 -5.19
C LEU A 64 -15.25 -9.26 -4.14
N PHE A 65 -15.65 -8.01 -4.28
CA PHE A 65 -16.64 -7.38 -3.40
C PHE A 65 -17.74 -6.75 -4.24
N ALA A 66 -18.96 -7.23 -4.06
CA ALA A 66 -20.10 -6.82 -4.86
C ALA A 66 -21.32 -6.48 -4.01
N THR A 67 -22.12 -5.57 -4.49
CA THR A 67 -23.42 -5.18 -3.90
C THR A 67 -24.30 -4.57 -4.97
N HIS A 68 -25.62 -4.73 -4.84
CA HIS A 68 -26.64 -4.10 -5.73
C HIS A 68 -26.33 -4.29 -7.24
N GLY A 69 -26.10 -5.52 -7.65
CA GLY A 69 -25.87 -5.88 -9.06
C GLY A 69 -24.50 -5.49 -9.63
N ALA A 70 -23.54 -5.01 -8.80
CA ALA A 70 -22.26 -4.54 -9.30
C ALA A 70 -21.08 -5.00 -8.44
N VAL A 71 -19.99 -5.40 -9.12
CA VAL A 71 -18.69 -5.58 -8.46
C VAL A 71 -18.08 -4.18 -8.22
N VAL A 72 -17.91 -3.84 -6.95
CA VAL A 72 -17.36 -2.54 -6.53
C VAL A 72 -15.83 -2.57 -6.51
N LEU A 73 -15.26 -3.70 -6.09
CA LEU A 73 -13.81 -3.92 -6.09
C LEU A 73 -13.49 -5.35 -6.49
N ALA A 74 -12.54 -5.50 -7.40
CA ALA A 74 -11.95 -6.78 -7.79
C ALA A 74 -10.43 -6.64 -7.70
N GLU A 75 -9.81 -7.35 -6.76
CA GLU A 75 -8.37 -7.27 -6.51
C GLU A 75 -7.72 -8.63 -6.80
N PRO A 76 -6.72 -8.68 -7.70
CA PRO A 76 -5.92 -9.88 -7.89
C PRO A 76 -5.04 -10.11 -6.66
N LEU A 77 -4.92 -11.37 -6.24
CA LEU A 77 -4.10 -11.78 -5.12
C LEU A 77 -2.84 -12.51 -5.61
N ALA A 78 -1.71 -12.23 -4.97
CA ALA A 78 -0.42 -12.82 -5.36
C ALA A 78 -0.34 -14.34 -5.09
N ARG A 79 -1.16 -14.83 -4.15
CA ARG A 79 -1.25 -16.26 -3.76
C ARG A 79 -2.70 -16.66 -3.64
N ALA A 80 -2.96 -17.95 -3.79
CA ALA A 80 -4.29 -18.51 -3.54
C ALA A 80 -4.73 -18.18 -2.11
N PRO A 81 -5.90 -17.55 -1.92
CA PRO A 81 -6.45 -17.29 -0.59
C PRO A 81 -7.05 -18.56 0.02
N TYR A 82 -7.41 -18.49 1.31
CA TYR A 82 -8.43 -19.38 1.84
C TYR A 82 -9.76 -19.02 1.17
N GLU A 83 -10.34 -19.97 0.45
CA GLU A 83 -11.56 -19.76 -0.32
C GLU A 83 -12.75 -19.59 0.59
N MET A 84 -13.52 -18.54 0.36
CA MET A 84 -14.70 -18.22 1.11
C MET A 84 -15.64 -17.34 0.31
N ALA A 85 -16.92 -17.48 0.56
CA ALA A 85 -17.94 -16.55 0.13
C ALA A 85 -18.83 -16.21 1.33
N THR A 86 -19.11 -14.93 1.54
CA THR A 86 -19.95 -14.49 2.67
C THR A 86 -20.73 -13.26 2.30
N VAL A 87 -21.90 -13.13 2.92
CA VAL A 87 -22.76 -11.95 2.82
C VAL A 87 -22.82 -11.28 4.17
N SER A 88 -22.49 -10.00 4.21
CA SER A 88 -22.49 -9.22 5.47
C SER A 88 -22.79 -7.75 5.19
N PRO A 89 -23.24 -6.99 6.20
CA PRO A 89 -23.49 -5.55 6.06
C PRO A 89 -22.28 -4.76 5.56
N LEU A 90 -21.05 -5.17 5.94
CA LEU A 90 -19.79 -4.59 5.49
C LEU A 90 -18.99 -5.60 4.66
N PRO A 91 -18.18 -5.15 3.68
CA PRO A 91 -17.30 -6.03 2.95
C PRO A 91 -16.20 -6.59 3.86
N HIS A 92 -15.95 -7.89 3.79
CA HIS A 92 -14.91 -8.56 4.57
C HIS A 92 -13.55 -8.44 3.86
N VAL A 93 -12.91 -7.29 3.95
CA VAL A 93 -11.67 -6.96 3.23
C VAL A 93 -10.38 -7.38 3.94
N THR A 94 -10.44 -7.74 5.21
CA THR A 94 -9.26 -8.02 6.05
C THR A 94 -8.33 -9.09 5.45
N PRO A 95 -8.82 -10.25 4.93
CA PRO A 95 -7.94 -11.25 4.32
C PRO A 95 -7.18 -10.73 3.09
N MET A 96 -7.85 -9.92 2.26
CA MET A 96 -7.23 -9.26 1.10
C MET A 96 -6.14 -8.29 1.54
N LEU A 97 -6.42 -7.42 2.53
CA LEU A 97 -5.47 -6.44 3.03
C LEU A 97 -4.22 -7.11 3.63
N ARG A 98 -4.39 -8.22 4.37
CA ARG A 98 -3.27 -9.01 4.89
C ARG A 98 -2.40 -9.61 3.79
N GLN A 99 -3.01 -10.15 2.75
CA GLN A 99 -2.30 -10.77 1.65
C GLN A 99 -1.64 -9.75 0.73
N ARG A 100 -2.28 -8.61 0.51
CA ARG A 100 -1.71 -7.51 -0.25
C ARG A 100 -0.43 -6.97 0.39
N GLY A 101 -0.33 -7.08 1.72
CA GLY A 101 0.78 -6.54 2.49
C GLY A 101 0.81 -5.01 2.47
N GLU A 102 1.91 -4.47 2.94
CA GLU A 102 2.14 -3.04 2.96
C GLU A 102 2.56 -2.56 1.57
N ASN A 103 1.68 -1.87 0.86
CA ASN A 103 2.02 -1.23 -0.41
C ASN A 103 2.68 0.12 -0.12
N VAL A 104 3.99 0.10 0.09
CA VAL A 104 4.79 1.30 0.35
C VAL A 104 4.98 2.07 -0.96
N PRO A 105 4.48 3.31 -1.07
CA PRO A 105 4.81 4.15 -2.22
C PRO A 105 6.31 4.45 -2.21
N HIS A 106 7.03 4.00 -3.25
CA HIS A 106 8.49 4.14 -3.30
C HIS A 106 9.00 4.43 -4.70
N LEU A 107 10.20 4.95 -4.76
CA LEU A 107 10.98 5.11 -5.98
C LEU A 107 12.15 4.14 -5.96
N ARG A 108 12.45 3.53 -7.11
CA ARG A 108 13.68 2.79 -7.37
C ARG A 108 14.50 3.59 -8.36
N VAL A 109 15.74 3.87 -8.02
CA VAL A 109 16.62 4.74 -8.79
C VAL A 109 17.95 4.04 -9.02
N ILE A 110 18.31 3.87 -10.28
CA ILE A 110 19.67 3.43 -10.67
C ILE A 110 20.34 4.60 -11.36
N VAL A 111 21.39 5.15 -10.71
CA VAL A 111 22.08 6.33 -11.19
C VAL A 111 23.49 6.00 -11.68
N ASP A 112 23.86 6.58 -12.81
CA ASP A 112 25.22 6.59 -13.35
C ASP A 112 25.61 8.01 -13.81
N HIS A 113 26.79 8.12 -14.41
CA HIS A 113 27.31 9.39 -14.92
C HIS A 113 26.50 9.97 -16.10
N ALA A 114 25.69 9.16 -16.80
CA ALA A 114 24.88 9.58 -17.95
C ALA A 114 23.46 9.98 -17.56
N GLY A 115 23.02 9.65 -16.34
CA GLY A 115 21.67 9.97 -15.87
C GLY A 115 21.13 8.95 -14.87
N ALA A 116 19.85 8.72 -14.90
CA ALA A 116 19.19 7.73 -14.03
C ALA A 116 18.02 7.05 -14.70
N GLU A 117 17.78 5.82 -14.28
CA GLU A 117 16.52 5.11 -14.49
C GLU A 117 15.69 5.20 -13.20
N LEU A 118 14.47 5.70 -13.31
CA LEU A 118 13.52 5.85 -12.20
C LEU A 118 12.33 4.95 -12.43
N SER A 119 12.05 4.06 -11.50
CA SER A 119 10.81 3.29 -11.45
C SER A 119 9.95 3.75 -10.28
N VAL A 120 8.69 4.05 -10.56
CA VAL A 120 7.73 4.63 -9.61
C VAL A 120 6.71 3.58 -9.22
N PHE A 121 6.56 3.32 -7.92
CA PHE A 121 5.62 2.36 -7.34
C PHE A 121 4.71 3.04 -6.31
N GLY A 122 3.41 2.74 -6.37
CA GLY A 122 2.42 3.32 -5.47
C GLY A 122 1.63 4.45 -6.16
N GLY A 123 0.37 4.22 -6.44
CA GLY A 123 -0.54 5.15 -7.13
C GLY A 123 -1.01 4.66 -8.50
N GLY A 124 -0.90 3.35 -8.75
CA GLY A 124 -1.32 2.72 -9.99
C GLY A 124 -0.31 1.70 -10.52
N ALA A 125 -0.38 1.39 -11.82
CA ALA A 125 0.61 0.51 -12.44
C ALA A 125 2.02 1.10 -12.32
N PRO A 126 3.05 0.27 -12.07
CA PRO A 126 4.45 0.72 -12.04
C PRO A 126 4.82 1.45 -13.33
N ARG A 127 5.58 2.54 -13.19
CA ARG A 127 6.05 3.33 -14.33
C ARG A 127 7.53 3.50 -14.24
N THR A 128 8.24 3.21 -15.34
CA THR A 128 9.68 3.47 -15.46
C THR A 128 9.90 4.66 -16.36
N THR A 129 10.74 5.59 -15.95
CA THR A 129 11.13 6.78 -16.69
C THR A 129 12.67 6.84 -16.70
N THR A 130 13.26 7.11 -17.85
CA THR A 130 14.70 7.35 -17.95
C THR A 130 14.92 8.86 -18.00
N VAL A 131 15.80 9.36 -17.13
CA VAL A 131 16.29 10.73 -17.15
C VAL A 131 17.69 10.69 -17.76
N GLU A 132 17.79 11.10 -19.00
CA GLU A 132 19.06 11.16 -19.72
C GLU A 132 19.63 12.59 -19.69
N ALA A 133 20.95 12.66 -19.69
CA ALA A 133 21.67 13.91 -19.84
C ALA A 133 21.48 14.51 -21.25
N ALA A 134 21.15 15.77 -21.30
CA ALA A 134 20.92 16.47 -22.57
C ALA A 134 22.19 16.60 -23.44
N ASP A 135 23.38 16.49 -22.84
CA ASP A 135 24.67 16.65 -23.56
C ASP A 135 25.70 15.63 -23.07
N TRP A 136 25.92 14.59 -23.86
CA TRP A 136 27.08 13.69 -23.69
C TRP A 136 28.19 14.09 -24.65
N PRO A 137 29.43 14.45 -24.19
CA PRO A 137 30.55 14.64 -25.09
C PRO A 137 31.08 13.28 -25.55
N LEU A 138 30.56 12.79 -26.66
CA LEU A 138 31.11 11.67 -27.41
C LEU A 138 32.37 12.16 -28.16
N GLN A 139 33.52 12.32 -27.51
CA GLN A 139 34.81 12.27 -28.24
C GLN A 139 35.97 11.90 -27.32
N LYS A 140 36.48 10.68 -27.51
CA LYS A 140 37.82 10.30 -27.10
C LYS A 140 38.79 10.96 -28.04
N THR A 141 39.55 11.95 -27.59
CA THR A 141 40.79 12.36 -28.25
C THR A 141 41.93 12.33 -27.27
N ALA A 142 43.06 11.78 -27.72
CA ALA A 142 44.21 11.40 -26.95
C ALA A 142 45.14 12.57 -26.59
N GLN A 143 45.82 12.42 -25.44
CA GLN A 143 47.16 12.94 -25.06
C GLN A 143 47.37 14.45 -24.84
N GLY A 144 47.68 14.80 -23.58
CA GLY A 144 48.37 16.01 -23.19
C GLY A 144 47.96 16.58 -21.83
N GLY A 145 48.80 16.60 -20.81
CA GLY A 145 48.56 16.82 -19.39
C GLY A 145 47.88 18.13 -18.93
N TRP A 146 47.67 19.15 -19.78
CA TRP A 146 46.86 20.35 -19.48
C TRP A 146 45.41 20.20 -19.95
N SER A 147 45.16 19.38 -20.93
CA SER A 147 43.80 19.08 -21.41
C SER A 147 43.06 18.13 -20.46
N GLN A 148 43.78 17.28 -19.74
CA GLN A 148 43.18 16.31 -18.81
C GLN A 148 42.45 16.97 -17.65
N LYS A 149 43.04 17.97 -16.98
CA LYS A 149 42.37 18.73 -15.90
C LYS A 149 41.15 19.54 -16.38
N ARG A 150 41.20 20.01 -17.61
CA ARG A 150 40.05 20.73 -18.22
C ARG A 150 38.96 19.78 -18.64
N TYR A 151 39.32 18.58 -19.06
CA TYR A 151 38.41 17.50 -19.43
C TYR A 151 37.73 16.90 -18.19
N GLU A 152 38.47 16.67 -17.11
CA GLU A 152 37.96 16.22 -15.83
C GLU A 152 36.97 17.22 -15.22
N ARG A 153 37.24 18.52 -15.26
CA ARG A 153 36.34 19.59 -14.83
C ARG A 153 35.06 19.64 -15.68
N GLY A 154 35.17 19.54 -17.01
CA GLY A 154 34.03 19.53 -17.91
C GLY A 154 33.13 18.29 -17.70
N ALA A 155 33.73 17.14 -17.42
CA ALA A 155 33.00 15.93 -17.07
C ALA A 155 32.29 16.05 -15.70
N GLU A 156 32.98 16.63 -14.71
CA GLU A 156 32.36 16.87 -13.38
C GLU A 156 31.20 17.86 -13.43
N GLU A 157 31.33 18.96 -14.19
CA GLU A 157 30.22 19.91 -14.41
C GLU A 157 29.01 19.26 -15.10
N THR A 158 29.26 18.34 -16.04
CA THR A 158 28.18 17.59 -16.70
C THR A 158 27.49 16.61 -15.73
N TRP A 159 28.26 15.90 -14.92
CA TRP A 159 27.74 14.98 -13.91
C TRP A 159 26.90 15.71 -12.86
N GLU A 160 27.34 16.88 -12.42
CA GLU A 160 26.61 17.73 -11.49
C GLU A 160 25.27 18.20 -12.10
N LYS A 161 25.27 18.66 -13.35
CA LYS A 161 24.02 19.04 -14.05
C LYS A 161 23.05 17.87 -14.17
N ASN A 162 23.55 16.67 -14.47
CA ASN A 162 22.75 15.46 -14.54
C ASN A 162 22.15 15.11 -13.19
N ALA A 163 22.95 15.18 -12.12
CA ALA A 163 22.49 14.94 -10.76
C ALA A 163 21.40 15.92 -10.34
N VAL A 164 21.50 17.20 -10.71
CA VAL A 164 20.46 18.21 -10.48
C VAL A 164 19.18 17.86 -11.21
N ALA A 165 19.24 17.43 -12.47
CA ALA A 165 18.06 17.04 -13.23
C ALA A 165 17.38 15.81 -12.64
N VAL A 166 18.15 14.79 -12.27
CA VAL A 166 17.67 13.58 -11.61
C VAL A 166 17.02 13.89 -10.25
N ALA A 167 17.70 14.72 -9.44
CA ALA A 167 17.18 15.12 -8.11
C ALA A 167 15.84 15.85 -8.24
N ARG A 168 15.69 16.74 -9.21
CA ARG A 168 14.43 17.44 -9.48
C ARG A 168 13.31 16.49 -9.85
N GLU A 169 13.58 15.52 -10.71
CA GLU A 169 12.59 14.50 -11.10
C GLU A 169 12.19 13.64 -9.90
N ILE A 170 13.14 13.20 -9.08
CA ILE A 170 12.87 12.46 -7.84
C ILE A 170 11.97 13.28 -6.92
N ASP A 171 12.31 14.55 -6.65
CA ASP A 171 11.53 15.43 -5.79
C ASP A 171 10.11 15.63 -6.32
N GLU A 172 9.91 15.70 -7.63
CA GLU A 172 8.60 15.78 -8.26
C GLU A 172 7.80 14.49 -8.06
N GLN A 173 8.42 13.34 -8.32
CA GLN A 173 7.77 12.04 -8.13
C GLN A 173 7.41 11.80 -6.66
N VAL A 174 8.31 12.13 -5.72
CA VAL A 174 8.05 12.05 -4.27
C VAL A 174 6.81 12.87 -3.89
N ARG A 175 6.66 14.07 -4.42
CA ARG A 175 5.47 14.90 -4.17
C ARG A 175 4.21 14.31 -4.81
N ARG A 176 4.33 13.79 -6.05
CA ARG A 176 3.20 13.29 -6.82
C ARG A 176 2.55 12.05 -6.23
N ILE A 177 3.35 11.09 -5.80
CA ILE A 177 2.84 9.81 -5.26
C ILE A 177 2.88 9.73 -3.73
N GLY A 178 3.46 10.73 -3.06
CA GLY A 178 3.72 10.68 -1.63
C GLY A 178 4.68 9.56 -1.27
N ALA A 179 5.77 9.36 -2.06
CA ALA A 179 6.73 8.28 -1.80
C ALA A 179 7.29 8.37 -0.38
N GLU A 180 7.36 7.23 0.28
CA GLU A 180 7.87 7.09 1.65
C GLU A 180 9.30 6.55 1.69
N LEU A 181 9.76 5.97 0.58
CA LEU A 181 11.10 5.39 0.44
C LEU A 181 11.64 5.68 -0.95
N ILE A 182 12.95 5.95 -1.04
CA ILE A 182 13.70 6.12 -2.27
C ILE A 182 14.89 5.16 -2.20
N ILE A 183 14.86 4.11 -3.00
CA ILE A 183 15.92 3.10 -3.04
C ILE A 183 16.89 3.47 -4.17
N VAL A 184 18.15 3.76 -3.82
CA VAL A 184 19.14 4.27 -4.76
C VAL A 184 20.30 3.30 -4.89
N ALA A 185 20.56 2.89 -6.13
CA ALA A 185 21.74 2.13 -6.55
C ALA A 185 22.55 2.87 -7.61
N GLY A 186 23.67 2.31 -8.01
CA GLY A 186 24.49 2.79 -9.10
C GLY A 186 25.89 3.26 -8.65
N GLU A 187 26.54 4.03 -9.49
CA GLU A 187 27.93 4.46 -9.28
C GLU A 187 28.10 5.31 -8.02
N PRO A 188 29.09 5.02 -7.13
CA PRO A 188 29.27 5.73 -5.87
C PRO A 188 29.39 7.26 -6.01
N LYS A 189 30.10 7.74 -7.04
CA LYS A 189 30.27 9.17 -7.29
C LYS A 189 28.96 9.83 -7.71
N SER A 190 28.21 9.19 -8.61
CA SER A 190 26.89 9.67 -9.08
C SER A 190 25.86 9.70 -7.95
N ARG A 191 25.85 8.69 -7.07
CA ARG A 191 25.03 8.67 -5.86
C ARG A 191 25.35 9.84 -4.93
N SER A 192 26.64 10.15 -4.73
CA SER A 192 27.06 11.27 -3.87
C SER A 192 26.60 12.62 -4.42
N TYR A 193 26.70 12.86 -5.71
CA TYR A 193 26.19 14.06 -6.36
C TYR A 193 24.67 14.15 -6.25
N LEU A 194 23.96 13.05 -6.50
CA LEU A 194 22.51 13.01 -6.36
C LEU A 194 22.06 13.44 -4.96
N LEU A 195 22.66 12.88 -3.91
CA LEU A 195 22.30 13.21 -2.52
C LEU A 195 22.49 14.69 -2.20
N GLN A 196 23.50 15.35 -2.74
CA GLN A 196 23.77 16.76 -2.50
C GLN A 196 22.70 17.69 -3.08
N HIS A 197 21.96 17.23 -4.10
CA HIS A 197 20.98 18.03 -4.84
C HIS A 197 19.53 17.67 -4.51
N LEU A 198 19.29 16.57 -3.78
CA LEU A 198 17.94 16.24 -3.28
C LEU A 198 17.47 17.26 -2.24
N SER A 199 16.17 17.57 -2.24
CA SER A 199 15.57 18.28 -1.13
C SER A 199 15.74 17.51 0.18
N THR A 200 15.81 18.18 1.31
CA THR A 200 15.89 17.54 2.64
C THR A 200 14.83 16.47 2.82
N LYS A 201 13.59 16.78 2.41
CA LYS A 201 12.47 15.85 2.51
C LYS A 201 12.66 14.55 1.71
N SER A 202 13.31 14.61 0.56
CA SER A 202 13.62 13.41 -0.24
C SER A 202 14.87 12.72 0.29
N ALA A 203 15.90 13.48 0.69
CA ALA A 203 17.12 12.93 1.25
C ALA A 203 16.88 12.06 2.50
N ASP A 204 15.97 12.49 3.38
CA ASP A 204 15.57 11.75 4.58
C ASP A 204 14.89 10.40 4.29
N ARG A 205 14.47 10.17 3.04
CA ARG A 205 13.79 8.95 2.58
C ARG A 205 14.68 8.02 1.78
N VAL A 206 15.94 8.41 1.57
CA VAL A 206 16.86 7.62 0.76
C VAL A 206 17.40 6.44 1.53
N MET A 207 17.34 5.27 0.90
CA MET A 207 18.05 4.06 1.29
C MET A 207 19.00 3.68 0.15
N MET A 208 20.30 3.62 0.45
CA MET A 208 21.32 3.17 -0.49
C MET A 208 21.42 1.67 -0.48
N VAL A 209 21.48 1.06 -1.67
CA VAL A 209 21.74 -0.36 -1.85
C VAL A 209 23.03 -0.58 -2.64
N GLU A 210 23.62 -1.75 -2.47
CA GLU A 210 24.97 -1.99 -3.02
C GLU A 210 24.94 -2.36 -4.50
N HIS A 211 23.99 -3.20 -4.91
CA HIS A 211 23.90 -3.73 -6.26
C HIS A 211 22.89 -2.93 -7.09
N GLY A 212 23.22 -2.76 -8.34
CA GLY A 212 22.34 -2.15 -9.35
C GLY A 212 23.14 -1.38 -10.38
N SER A 213 23.00 -1.81 -11.62
CA SER A 213 23.45 -1.09 -12.81
C SER A 213 22.31 -1.13 -13.82
N ARG A 214 22.29 -0.20 -14.78
CA ARG A 214 21.28 -0.19 -15.85
C ARG A 214 21.38 -1.44 -16.77
N SER A 215 22.44 -2.22 -16.68
CA SER A 215 22.64 -3.45 -17.43
C SER A 215 22.38 -4.74 -16.66
N ASP A 216 22.27 -4.68 -15.32
CA ASP A 216 22.02 -5.84 -14.46
C ASP A 216 21.06 -5.46 -13.31
N HIS A 217 19.85 -5.96 -13.42
CA HIS A 217 18.76 -5.70 -12.48
C HIS A 217 18.54 -6.85 -11.47
N GLY A 218 19.12 -8.03 -11.67
CA GLY A 218 18.79 -9.22 -10.87
C GLY A 218 19.13 -9.08 -9.39
N GLN A 219 20.33 -8.60 -9.07
CA GLN A 219 20.72 -8.36 -7.68
C GLN A 219 20.06 -7.12 -7.10
N PHE A 220 19.78 -6.12 -7.93
CA PHE A 220 19.04 -4.92 -7.50
C PHE A 220 17.65 -5.23 -6.98
N GLU A 221 16.89 -6.12 -7.63
CA GLU A 221 15.56 -6.52 -7.15
C GLU A 221 15.63 -7.16 -5.76
N ALA A 222 16.62 -8.02 -5.50
CA ALA A 222 16.82 -8.63 -4.19
C ALA A 222 17.20 -7.59 -3.11
N ASP A 223 17.97 -6.58 -3.47
CA ASP A 223 18.30 -5.48 -2.58
C ASP A 223 17.07 -4.60 -2.30
N VAL A 224 16.24 -4.38 -3.30
CA VAL A 224 14.97 -3.64 -3.16
C VAL A 224 14.02 -4.36 -2.20
N GLU A 225 13.84 -5.67 -2.35
CA GLU A 225 12.99 -6.46 -1.44
C GLU A 225 13.48 -6.32 0.01
N ARG A 226 14.78 -6.50 0.25
CA ARG A 226 15.36 -6.30 1.60
C ARG A 226 15.16 -4.88 2.13
N ALA A 227 15.38 -3.87 1.30
CA ALA A 227 15.20 -2.47 1.70
C ALA A 227 13.74 -2.15 2.08
N LEU A 228 12.78 -2.74 1.37
CA LEU A 228 11.36 -2.61 1.70
C LEU A 228 11.02 -3.33 3.01
N ASP A 229 11.53 -4.54 3.22
CA ASP A 229 11.32 -5.30 4.47
C ASP A 229 11.92 -4.55 5.67
N ASP A 230 13.16 -4.07 5.56
CA ASP A 230 13.83 -3.28 6.59
C ASP A 230 13.08 -1.97 6.91
N TRP A 231 12.49 -1.34 5.89
CA TRP A 231 11.70 -0.13 6.08
C TRP A 231 10.39 -0.44 6.82
N LEU A 232 9.71 -1.52 6.42
CA LEU A 232 8.46 -1.97 7.04
C LEU A 232 8.67 -2.34 8.52
N GLU A 233 9.73 -3.06 8.83
CA GLU A 233 10.07 -3.44 10.20
C GLU A 233 10.35 -2.20 11.07
N ARG A 234 11.16 -1.26 10.58
CA ARG A 234 11.44 -0.01 11.29
C ARG A 234 10.16 0.80 11.51
N ARG A 235 9.33 0.95 10.48
CA ARG A 235 8.09 1.71 10.58
C ARG A 235 7.12 1.08 11.57
N ARG A 236 7.03 -0.24 11.59
CA ARG A 236 6.22 -0.98 12.57
C ARG A 236 6.74 -0.76 14.00
N ALA A 237 8.05 -0.87 14.20
CA ALA A 237 8.68 -0.61 15.49
C ALA A 237 8.42 0.82 15.99
N GLU A 238 8.60 1.84 15.13
CA GLU A 238 8.29 3.22 15.47
C GLU A 238 6.83 3.43 15.90
N LEU A 239 5.88 2.80 15.21
CA LEU A 239 4.45 2.91 15.56
C LEU A 239 4.15 2.24 16.90
N LEU A 240 4.75 1.07 17.17
CA LEU A 240 4.62 0.37 18.44
C LEU A 240 5.22 1.17 19.60
N ASP A 241 6.40 1.76 19.39
CA ASP A 241 7.06 2.59 20.42
C ASP A 241 6.25 3.86 20.70
N ARG A 242 5.77 4.55 19.67
CA ARG A 242 4.86 5.71 19.84
C ARG A 242 3.58 5.33 20.58
N HIS A 243 3.00 4.17 20.29
CA HIS A 243 1.82 3.68 21.01
C HIS A 243 2.12 3.48 22.50
N ARG A 244 3.25 2.83 22.82
CA ARG A 244 3.70 2.56 24.20
C ARG A 244 4.00 3.85 24.97
N GLU A 245 4.78 4.76 24.38
CA GLU A 245 5.19 6.03 24.99
C GLU A 245 4.00 6.94 25.26
N SER A 246 3.03 7.02 24.34
CA SER A 246 1.84 7.85 24.50
C SER A 246 0.73 7.21 25.34
N SER A 247 0.90 5.97 25.79
CA SER A 247 -0.18 5.16 26.38
C SER A 247 -1.44 5.22 25.52
N GLY A 248 -1.27 5.02 24.22
CA GLY A 248 -2.33 5.16 23.21
C GLY A 248 -3.51 4.22 23.45
N PRO A 249 -4.64 4.44 22.76
CA PRO A 249 -5.83 3.62 22.87
C PRO A 249 -5.52 2.14 22.63
N ALA A 250 -5.92 1.29 23.56
CA ALA A 250 -5.77 -0.16 23.49
C ALA A 250 -7.11 -0.83 23.78
N GLY A 251 -7.42 -1.87 22.99
CA GLY A 251 -8.70 -2.55 23.04
C GLY A 251 -9.79 -1.87 22.21
N LEU A 252 -10.73 -2.70 21.79
CA LEU A 252 -11.72 -2.37 20.77
C LEU A 252 -12.57 -1.13 21.11
N SER A 253 -12.97 -0.97 22.38
CA SER A 253 -13.80 0.15 22.81
C SER A 253 -13.07 1.49 22.71
N GLN A 254 -11.80 1.55 23.18
CA GLN A 254 -11.01 2.79 23.15
C GLN A 254 -10.62 3.18 21.71
N VAL A 255 -10.26 2.19 20.90
CA VAL A 255 -9.91 2.41 19.48
C VAL A 255 -11.13 2.87 18.69
N ALA A 256 -12.31 2.26 18.91
CA ALA A 256 -13.55 2.70 18.30
C ALA A 256 -13.88 4.16 18.64
N HIS A 257 -13.70 4.55 19.89
CA HIS A 257 -13.89 5.93 20.32
C HIS A 257 -12.92 6.89 19.64
N ALA A 258 -11.62 6.56 19.60
CA ALA A 258 -10.61 7.40 18.95
C ALA A 258 -10.80 7.52 17.42
N LEU A 259 -11.23 6.44 16.74
CA LEU A 259 -11.58 6.45 15.32
C LEU A 259 -12.77 7.36 15.04
N ARG A 260 -13.81 7.30 15.87
CA ARG A 260 -14.97 8.18 15.73
C ARG A 260 -14.60 9.66 15.85
N GLU A 261 -13.66 9.99 16.71
CA GLU A 261 -13.17 11.35 16.89
C GLU A 261 -12.15 11.81 15.83
N GLY A 262 -11.78 10.92 14.89
CA GLY A 262 -10.82 11.20 13.84
C GLY A 262 -9.38 11.42 14.34
N ARG A 263 -9.06 11.00 15.56
CA ARG A 263 -7.76 11.20 16.22
C ARG A 263 -6.71 10.15 15.88
N VAL A 264 -7.11 9.06 15.21
CA VAL A 264 -6.20 7.95 14.92
C VAL A 264 -5.31 8.28 13.72
N HIS A 265 -4.00 8.12 13.91
CA HIS A 265 -3.00 8.15 12.84
C HIS A 265 -2.85 6.75 12.21
N ALA A 266 -2.67 5.74 13.04
CA ALA A 266 -2.52 4.35 12.61
C ALA A 266 -3.25 3.39 13.56
N VAL A 267 -3.91 2.39 12.98
CA VAL A 267 -4.49 1.26 13.69
C VAL A 267 -3.50 0.11 13.65
N LEU A 268 -3.20 -0.46 14.80
CA LEU A 268 -2.41 -1.69 14.97
C LEU A 268 -3.40 -2.84 15.15
N MET A 269 -3.49 -3.72 14.14
CA MET A 269 -4.46 -4.81 14.07
C MET A 269 -3.78 -6.14 14.39
N PRO A 270 -4.25 -6.90 15.40
CA PRO A 270 -3.68 -8.22 15.69
C PRO A 270 -3.96 -9.23 14.57
N ALA A 271 -3.26 -10.37 14.61
CA ALA A 271 -3.45 -11.46 13.65
C ALA A 271 -4.91 -11.95 13.61
N GLN A 272 -5.59 -11.99 14.74
CA GLN A 272 -6.99 -12.40 14.86
C GLN A 272 -7.76 -11.37 15.68
N LEU A 273 -8.92 -11.00 15.19
CA LEU A 273 -9.88 -10.13 15.88
C LEU A 273 -11.29 -10.74 15.72
N ASP A 274 -11.48 -11.94 16.29
CA ASP A 274 -12.71 -12.72 16.19
C ASP A 274 -13.75 -12.23 17.22
N ARG A 275 -14.16 -10.97 17.07
CA ARG A 275 -15.15 -10.30 17.91
C ARG A 275 -16.13 -9.58 17.02
N THR A 276 -17.30 -9.25 17.60
CA THR A 276 -18.31 -8.43 16.95
C THR A 276 -18.43 -7.06 17.63
N VAL A 277 -18.93 -6.11 16.88
CA VAL A 277 -19.28 -4.77 17.31
C VAL A 277 -20.59 -4.35 16.69
N TRP A 278 -21.22 -3.36 17.27
CA TRP A 278 -22.38 -2.70 16.68
C TRP A 278 -21.94 -1.57 15.76
N THR A 279 -22.60 -1.47 14.61
CA THR A 279 -22.30 -0.45 13.60
C THR A 279 -23.57 0.28 13.18
N GLY A 280 -23.40 1.54 12.79
CA GLY A 280 -24.41 2.34 12.12
C GLY A 280 -24.05 2.57 10.64
N GLU A 281 -24.87 3.36 9.96
CA GLU A 281 -24.67 3.71 8.54
C GLU A 281 -23.45 4.62 8.32
N GLY A 282 -23.11 5.47 9.28
CA GLY A 282 -21.97 6.37 9.21
C GLY A 282 -20.65 5.63 9.28
N GLY A 283 -19.68 6.04 8.47
CA GLY A 283 -18.38 5.35 8.32
C GLY A 283 -17.62 5.13 9.63
N THR A 284 -17.81 5.99 10.63
CA THR A 284 -17.16 5.92 11.94
C THR A 284 -18.09 5.48 13.06
N GLN A 285 -19.34 5.14 12.73
CA GLN A 285 -20.32 4.67 13.72
C GLN A 285 -20.07 3.20 14.05
N LEU A 286 -19.21 2.96 15.03
CA LEU A 286 -18.96 1.64 15.61
C LEU A 286 -18.82 1.76 17.13
N SER A 287 -19.33 0.76 17.86
CA SER A 287 -19.21 0.65 19.32
C SER A 287 -19.34 -0.80 19.77
N THR A 288 -18.74 -1.11 20.91
CA THR A 288 -18.96 -2.38 21.62
C THR A 288 -20.29 -2.41 22.37
N ASP A 289 -20.96 -1.26 22.50
CA ASP A 289 -22.29 -1.10 23.17
C ASP A 289 -23.34 -0.58 22.17
N GLN A 290 -24.36 -1.40 21.91
CA GLN A 290 -25.50 -1.04 21.07
C GLN A 290 -26.23 0.22 21.58
N GLY A 291 -26.37 0.33 22.90
CA GLY A 291 -27.05 1.47 23.53
C GLY A 291 -26.32 2.80 23.28
N GLU A 292 -25.01 2.75 23.13
CA GLU A 292 -24.20 3.91 22.78
C GLU A 292 -24.53 4.42 21.38
N LEU A 293 -24.61 3.53 20.38
CA LEU A 293 -24.99 3.90 19.02
C LEU A 293 -26.39 4.51 18.96
N ARG A 294 -27.34 3.96 19.72
CA ARG A 294 -28.69 4.52 19.78
C ARG A 294 -28.71 5.93 20.35
N ARG A 295 -27.87 6.21 21.37
CA ARG A 295 -27.72 7.57 21.90
C ARG A 295 -27.15 8.54 20.89
N TRP A 296 -26.39 8.05 19.90
CA TRP A 296 -25.88 8.86 18.78
C TRP A 296 -26.84 8.95 17.59
N GLY A 297 -28.10 8.50 17.76
CA GLY A 297 -29.13 8.61 16.76
C GLY A 297 -29.13 7.49 15.71
N VAL A 298 -28.41 6.39 15.95
CA VAL A 298 -28.52 5.20 15.09
C VAL A 298 -29.76 4.42 15.48
N GLU A 299 -30.77 4.46 14.63
CA GLU A 299 -32.06 3.81 14.92
C GLU A 299 -31.95 2.29 14.94
N GLN A 300 -31.23 1.73 13.99
CA GLN A 300 -31.04 0.29 13.79
C GLN A 300 -29.55 -0.07 13.75
N PRO A 301 -28.88 -0.18 14.91
CA PRO A 301 -27.53 -0.69 14.96
C PRO A 301 -27.48 -2.14 14.50
N VAL A 302 -26.53 -2.47 13.64
CA VAL A 302 -26.32 -3.81 13.10
C VAL A 302 -25.06 -4.41 13.71
N GLU A 303 -25.11 -5.66 14.10
CA GLU A 303 -23.96 -6.40 14.58
C GLU A 303 -23.06 -6.79 13.39
N GLU A 304 -21.78 -6.56 13.52
CA GLU A 304 -20.82 -6.78 12.46
C GLU A 304 -19.47 -7.27 13.02
N ARG A 305 -18.65 -7.89 12.19
CA ARG A 305 -17.28 -8.26 12.53
C ARG A 305 -16.47 -7.02 12.92
N ALA A 306 -15.73 -7.13 14.01
CA ALA A 306 -14.94 -6.02 14.52
C ALA A 306 -13.85 -5.59 13.55
N ASP A 307 -13.20 -6.54 12.88
CA ASP A 307 -12.15 -6.25 11.89
C ASP A 307 -12.70 -5.45 10.69
N SER A 308 -13.86 -5.83 10.13
CA SER A 308 -14.51 -5.09 9.03
C SER A 308 -14.94 -3.69 9.45
N ALA A 309 -15.49 -3.54 10.65
CA ALA A 309 -15.94 -2.25 11.17
C ALA A 309 -14.78 -1.29 11.47
N VAL A 310 -13.69 -1.80 12.04
CA VAL A 310 -12.46 -1.03 12.32
C VAL A 310 -11.79 -0.60 11.01
N VAL A 311 -11.69 -1.49 10.01
CA VAL A 311 -11.13 -1.15 8.68
C VAL A 311 -11.96 -0.08 8.00
N ARG A 312 -13.32 -0.16 8.04
CA ARG A 312 -14.19 0.90 7.52
C ARG A 312 -13.89 2.25 8.19
N ALA A 313 -13.86 2.28 9.52
CA ALA A 313 -13.64 3.52 10.24
C ALA A 313 -12.23 4.10 9.99
N ALA A 314 -11.21 3.26 9.89
CA ALA A 314 -9.87 3.67 9.52
C ALA A 314 -9.82 4.27 8.09
N ALA A 315 -10.45 3.61 7.11
CA ALA A 315 -10.54 4.10 5.73
C ALA A 315 -11.26 5.45 5.62
N MET A 316 -12.31 5.64 6.42
CA MET A 316 -13.11 6.86 6.40
C MET A 316 -12.51 8.03 7.19
N THR A 317 -11.46 7.77 7.98
CA THR A 317 -10.75 8.80 8.76
C THR A 317 -9.31 9.01 8.32
N ASP A 318 -8.88 8.48 7.18
CA ASP A 318 -7.48 8.54 6.70
C ASP A 318 -6.47 7.97 7.70
N ALA A 319 -6.87 6.98 8.48
CA ALA A 319 -5.95 6.27 9.35
C ALA A 319 -5.24 5.14 8.58
N GLU A 320 -3.95 4.97 8.86
CA GLU A 320 -3.20 3.81 8.36
C GLU A 320 -3.66 2.53 9.08
N LEU A 321 -3.53 1.39 8.42
CA LEU A 321 -3.75 0.08 9.03
C LEU A 321 -2.46 -0.73 8.99
N TRP A 322 -2.03 -1.26 10.13
CA TRP A 322 -0.83 -2.09 10.27
C TRP A 322 -1.18 -3.39 10.97
N PHE A 323 -0.87 -4.51 10.32
CA PHE A 323 -1.02 -5.83 10.92
C PHE A 323 0.24 -6.18 11.71
N THR A 324 0.06 -6.62 12.96
CA THR A 324 1.16 -6.99 13.83
C THR A 324 0.74 -7.99 14.89
N ASP A 325 1.64 -8.91 15.22
CA ASP A 325 1.44 -9.88 16.32
C ASP A 325 1.92 -9.34 17.68
N ASP A 326 2.49 -8.12 17.70
CA ASP A 326 2.99 -7.47 18.91
C ASP A 326 1.89 -6.88 19.80
N VAL A 327 0.64 -6.89 19.34
CA VAL A 327 -0.53 -6.47 20.11
C VAL A 327 -1.51 -7.64 20.27
N GLN A 328 -2.07 -7.81 21.46
CA GLN A 328 -3.04 -8.88 21.72
C GLN A 328 -4.47 -8.50 21.33
N ASP A 329 -4.78 -7.21 21.37
CA ASP A 329 -6.04 -6.62 20.92
C ASP A 329 -5.73 -5.44 20.00
N VAL A 330 -6.72 -4.94 19.28
CA VAL A 330 -6.54 -3.76 18.44
C VAL A 330 -6.03 -2.57 19.27
N ALA A 331 -5.06 -1.85 18.72
CA ALA A 331 -4.49 -0.68 19.35
C ALA A 331 -4.39 0.47 18.33
N ALA A 332 -4.18 1.70 18.79
CA ALA A 332 -4.07 2.84 17.90
C ALA A 332 -2.94 3.79 18.31
N VAL A 333 -2.32 4.40 17.31
CA VAL A 333 -1.41 5.54 17.45
C VAL A 333 -2.19 6.80 17.12
N LEU A 334 -2.15 7.80 18.00
CA LEU A 334 -2.86 9.06 17.81
C LEU A 334 -2.06 10.04 16.93
N ARG A 335 -2.75 10.99 16.32
CA ARG A 335 -2.15 12.04 15.48
C ARG A 335 -1.41 13.10 16.32
N TYR A 336 -1.92 13.34 17.54
CA TYR A 336 -1.41 14.34 18.50
C TYR A 336 -1.73 13.91 19.92
#